data_d757944dd012204ca1e81d98e35c7b8b
#
_entry.id   d757944dd012204ca1e81d98e35c7b8b
#
_cell.length_a   1.000
_cell.length_b   1.000
_cell.length_c   1.000
_cell.angle_alpha   90.00
_cell.angle_beta   90.00
_cell.angle_gamma   90.00
#
_symmetry.space_group_name_H-M   'P 1'
#
loop_
_entity.id
_entity.type
_entity.pdbx_description
1 polymer ?
#
loop_
_entity_poly.entity_id
_entity_poly.type
_entity_poly.pdbx_seq_one_letter_code
_entity_poly.pdbx_strand_id
1 'polypeptide(L)'
;KESLVAQVQELNPTLIVVIAYGVILPKCLTDTILCVNLHASLLPKYRGASPIHAALLANDTESGVTLIRMNELMDEGNEIDKVHISIKADDDFGTLHDELAGLSATVLITFLCKLLGVDDPPERTDLYLKGTLQNSEGVSYCKKLDKATFELKSTDSLEEKLGKIKAFSPVPGAYVVWKEKRVKIIKAEVVEGKIIPLLVKPEGKKLMTYHDFCLGHKGEDLPC
;
A
#
# COMPACT_ATOMS: atom_id res chain seq x y z
N LYS A 1 3.25 -12.56 -21.74
CA LYS A 1 1.80 -12.32 -21.79
C LYS A 1 1.06 -13.44 -22.55
N GLU A 2 1.56 -13.90 -23.69
CA GLU A 2 0.94 -15.01 -24.45
C GLU A 2 0.89 -16.31 -23.63
N SER A 3 1.96 -16.63 -22.90
CA SER A 3 2.00 -17.78 -21.99
C SER A 3 0.95 -17.70 -20.88
N LEU A 4 0.70 -16.50 -20.29
CA LEU A 4 -0.32 -16.32 -19.25
C LEU A 4 -1.73 -16.57 -19.83
N VAL A 5 -2.05 -15.99 -20.98
CA VAL A 5 -3.37 -16.18 -21.63
C VAL A 5 -3.63 -17.64 -21.92
N ALA A 6 -2.65 -18.36 -22.50
CA ALA A 6 -2.78 -19.78 -22.79
C ALA A 6 -3.03 -20.62 -21.51
N GLN A 7 -2.29 -20.35 -20.43
CA GLN A 7 -2.47 -21.05 -19.16
C GLN A 7 -3.86 -20.79 -18.56
N VAL A 8 -4.32 -19.54 -18.60
CA VAL A 8 -5.66 -19.18 -18.08
C VAL A 8 -6.76 -19.83 -18.93
N GLN A 9 -6.61 -19.85 -20.26
CA GLN A 9 -7.57 -20.50 -21.14
C GLN A 9 -7.64 -22.01 -20.92
N GLU A 10 -6.52 -22.66 -20.68
CA GLU A 10 -6.47 -24.10 -20.35
C GLU A 10 -7.21 -24.42 -19.05
N LEU A 11 -7.06 -23.56 -18.03
CA LEU A 11 -7.77 -23.69 -16.74
C LEU A 11 -9.26 -23.38 -16.84
N ASN A 12 -9.68 -22.60 -17.83
CA ASN A 12 -11.06 -22.14 -18.05
C ASN A 12 -11.78 -21.67 -16.76
N PRO A 13 -11.21 -20.71 -16.01
CA PRO A 13 -11.78 -20.27 -14.74
C PRO A 13 -13.03 -19.40 -14.96
N THR A 14 -13.95 -19.44 -14.02
CA THR A 14 -15.13 -18.55 -13.98
C THR A 14 -14.82 -17.19 -13.34
N LEU A 15 -13.77 -17.13 -12.55
CA LEU A 15 -13.33 -15.95 -11.83
C LEU A 15 -11.81 -15.89 -11.79
N ILE A 16 -11.25 -14.69 -11.97
CA ILE A 16 -9.84 -14.38 -11.69
C ILE A 16 -9.79 -13.37 -10.57
N VAL A 17 -9.14 -13.71 -9.46
CA VAL A 17 -8.87 -12.80 -8.35
C VAL A 17 -7.42 -12.35 -8.42
N VAL A 18 -7.22 -11.04 -8.43
CA VAL A 18 -5.89 -10.42 -8.49
C VAL A 18 -5.61 -9.72 -7.16
N ILE A 19 -4.45 -10.00 -6.58
CA ILE A 19 -3.97 -9.36 -5.34
C ILE A 19 -2.47 -9.13 -5.50
N ALA A 20 -2.02 -7.89 -5.34
CA ALA A 20 -0.61 -7.50 -5.38
C ALA A 20 0.14 -8.02 -6.64
N TYR A 21 -0.52 -8.12 -7.77
CA TYR A 21 0.04 -8.63 -9.02
C TYR A 21 0.48 -7.48 -9.92
N GLY A 22 1.78 -7.33 -10.12
CA GLY A 22 2.38 -6.19 -10.81
C GLY A 22 2.30 -6.19 -12.34
N VAL A 23 1.35 -6.93 -12.94
CA VAL A 23 1.19 -7.03 -14.40
C VAL A 23 -0.26 -6.73 -14.79
N ILE A 24 -0.44 -5.84 -15.75
CA ILE A 24 -1.75 -5.54 -16.33
C ILE A 24 -2.25 -6.77 -17.11
N LEU A 25 -3.44 -7.25 -16.81
CA LEU A 25 -4.07 -8.34 -17.51
C LEU A 25 -4.41 -7.92 -18.96
N PRO A 26 -4.21 -8.83 -19.93
CA PRO A 26 -4.63 -8.58 -21.30
C PRO A 26 -6.16 -8.41 -21.40
N LYS A 27 -6.60 -7.48 -22.27
CA LYS A 27 -8.01 -7.20 -22.52
C LYS A 27 -8.84 -8.44 -22.85
N CYS A 28 -8.27 -9.38 -23.59
CA CYS A 28 -8.95 -10.63 -23.93
C CYS A 28 -9.34 -11.48 -22.70
N LEU A 29 -8.67 -11.33 -21.56
CA LEU A 29 -9.05 -11.99 -20.31
C LEU A 29 -10.13 -11.18 -19.58
N THR A 30 -9.96 -9.87 -19.45
CA THR A 30 -10.91 -9.03 -18.73
C THR A 30 -12.27 -8.89 -19.40
N ASP A 31 -12.33 -9.08 -20.74
CA ASP A 31 -13.58 -9.04 -21.49
C ASP A 31 -14.35 -10.38 -21.43
N THR A 32 -13.66 -11.50 -21.22
CA THR A 32 -14.27 -12.84 -21.31
C THR A 32 -14.45 -13.52 -19.95
N ILE A 33 -13.69 -13.15 -18.95
CA ILE A 33 -13.71 -13.73 -17.61
C ILE A 33 -13.93 -12.61 -16.59
N LEU A 34 -14.74 -12.89 -15.57
CA LEU A 34 -14.84 -11.96 -14.45
C LEU A 34 -13.49 -11.85 -13.74
N CYS A 35 -12.84 -10.70 -13.87
CA CYS A 35 -11.58 -10.40 -13.20
C CYS A 35 -11.82 -9.34 -12.13
N VAL A 36 -11.42 -9.63 -10.90
CA VAL A 36 -11.51 -8.68 -9.78
C VAL A 36 -10.15 -8.44 -9.18
N ASN A 37 -9.91 -7.21 -8.69
CA ASN A 37 -8.69 -6.84 -7.99
C ASN A 37 -9.02 -6.20 -6.65
N LEU A 38 -8.29 -6.61 -5.61
CA LEU A 38 -8.30 -5.97 -4.30
C LEU A 38 -7.17 -4.94 -4.26
N HIS A 39 -7.54 -3.67 -4.33
CA HIS A 39 -6.62 -2.55 -4.35
C HIS A 39 -6.53 -1.91 -2.96
N ALA A 40 -5.31 -1.76 -2.44
CA ALA A 40 -5.06 -1.28 -1.08
C ALA A 40 -5.09 0.25 -0.98
N SER A 41 -6.14 0.87 -1.49
CA SER A 41 -6.49 2.28 -1.29
C SER A 41 -7.98 2.51 -1.45
N LEU A 42 -8.43 3.71 -1.07
CA LEU A 42 -9.75 4.22 -1.36
C LEU A 42 -9.76 4.83 -2.77
N LEU A 43 -9.97 4.00 -3.80
CA LEU A 43 -10.06 4.49 -5.18
C LEU A 43 -11.14 5.58 -5.29
N PRO A 44 -10.93 6.60 -6.13
CA PRO A 44 -9.92 6.74 -7.18
C PRO A 44 -8.55 7.26 -6.72
N LYS A 45 -8.31 7.42 -5.40
CA LYS A 45 -6.99 7.81 -4.89
C LYS A 45 -5.98 6.67 -5.06
N TYR A 46 -4.74 7.02 -5.44
CA TYR A 46 -3.60 6.13 -5.46
C TYR A 46 -3.75 4.91 -6.37
N ARG A 47 -4.28 5.08 -7.59
CA ARG A 47 -4.16 4.07 -8.65
C ARG A 47 -2.69 3.75 -8.90
N GLY A 48 -2.33 2.49 -9.06
CA GLY A 48 -0.96 2.08 -9.39
C GLY A 48 -0.25 1.25 -8.32
N ALA A 49 1.11 1.31 -8.32
CA ALA A 49 1.93 0.25 -7.75
C ALA A 49 2.15 0.31 -6.22
N SER A 50 1.96 1.46 -5.57
CA SER A 50 2.39 1.65 -4.17
C SER A 50 1.38 2.44 -3.33
N PRO A 51 0.09 2.05 -3.29
CA PRO A 51 -0.97 2.84 -2.67
C PRO A 51 -0.77 3.04 -1.16
N ILE A 52 -0.35 2.00 -0.42
CA ILE A 52 -0.11 2.07 1.03
C ILE A 52 0.99 3.09 1.35
N HIS A 53 2.11 3.03 0.60
CA HIS A 53 3.19 4.00 0.77
C HIS A 53 2.73 5.42 0.43
N ALA A 54 1.92 5.58 -0.63
CA ALA A 54 1.43 6.88 -1.05
C ALA A 54 0.56 7.54 0.04
N ALA A 55 -0.34 6.79 0.68
CA ALA A 55 -1.16 7.27 1.78
C ALA A 55 -0.30 7.72 2.98
N LEU A 56 0.70 6.92 3.37
CA LEU A 56 1.59 7.26 4.48
C LEU A 56 2.52 8.44 4.16
N LEU A 57 3.03 8.53 2.92
CA LEU A 57 3.84 9.68 2.46
C LEU A 57 3.03 10.98 2.42
N ALA A 58 1.74 10.90 2.12
CA ALA A 58 0.82 12.04 2.16
C ALA A 58 0.33 12.37 3.57
N ASN A 59 0.69 11.57 4.59
CA ASN A 59 0.17 11.67 5.96
C ASN A 59 -1.37 11.64 5.99
N ASP A 60 -1.99 10.83 5.13
CA ASP A 60 -3.44 10.62 5.16
C ASP A 60 -3.88 10.04 6.51
N THR A 61 -5.09 10.40 6.94
CA THR A 61 -5.67 9.91 8.21
C THR A 61 -6.57 8.69 8.01
N GLU A 62 -6.83 8.32 6.74
CA GLU A 62 -7.63 7.16 6.38
C GLU A 62 -7.03 6.43 5.17
N SER A 63 -7.29 5.15 5.09
CA SER A 63 -7.00 4.28 3.96
C SER A 63 -8.13 3.26 3.82
N GLY A 64 -7.93 2.23 3.01
CA GLY A 64 -8.90 1.16 2.87
C GLY A 64 -8.57 0.21 1.74
N VAL A 65 -9.54 -0.63 1.45
CA VAL A 65 -9.49 -1.59 0.35
C VAL A 65 -10.65 -1.33 -0.59
N THR A 66 -10.38 -1.23 -1.86
CA THR A 66 -11.40 -1.18 -2.92
C THR A 66 -11.34 -2.45 -3.74
N LEU A 67 -12.45 -3.18 -3.80
CA LEU A 67 -12.64 -4.29 -4.74
C LEU A 67 -13.16 -3.73 -6.04
N ILE A 68 -12.43 -3.92 -7.14
CA ILE A 68 -12.83 -3.46 -8.46
C ILE A 68 -13.04 -4.62 -9.43
N ARG A 69 -13.98 -4.47 -10.36
CA ARG A 69 -14.05 -5.25 -11.58
C ARG A 69 -13.01 -4.69 -12.55
N MET A 70 -12.02 -5.51 -12.89
CA MET A 70 -10.90 -5.06 -13.72
C MET A 70 -11.32 -4.82 -15.19
N ASN A 71 -10.63 -3.88 -15.79
CA ASN A 71 -10.59 -3.64 -17.24
C ASN A 71 -9.12 -3.59 -17.71
N GLU A 72 -8.86 -3.13 -18.92
CA GLU A 72 -7.52 -3.01 -19.49
C GLU A 72 -6.69 -1.83 -18.93
N LEU A 73 -7.32 -0.94 -18.15
CA LEU A 73 -6.67 0.24 -17.57
C LEU A 73 -6.19 -0.06 -16.15
N MET A 74 -5.17 0.66 -15.70
CA MET A 74 -4.58 0.46 -14.39
C MET A 74 -5.48 1.00 -13.28
N ASP A 75 -6.09 0.08 -12.50
CA ASP A 75 -6.93 0.37 -11.34
C ASP A 75 -8.11 1.33 -11.62
N GLU A 76 -8.60 1.36 -12.88
CA GLU A 76 -9.70 2.21 -13.34
C GLU A 76 -11.02 1.45 -13.49
N GLY A 77 -11.05 0.19 -13.11
CA GLY A 77 -12.24 -0.65 -13.17
C GLY A 77 -13.35 -0.16 -12.24
N ASN A 78 -14.56 -0.66 -12.49
CA ASN A 78 -15.72 -0.31 -11.66
C ASN A 78 -15.55 -0.80 -10.22
N GLU A 79 -15.93 0.03 -9.26
CA GLU A 79 -15.93 -0.32 -7.83
C GLU A 79 -17.08 -1.28 -7.53
N ILE A 80 -16.76 -2.46 -6.99
CA ILE A 80 -17.74 -3.45 -6.51
C ILE A 80 -18.01 -3.23 -5.03
N ASP A 81 -16.95 -3.02 -4.24
CA ASP A 81 -17.04 -2.81 -2.80
C ASP A 81 -15.87 -1.94 -2.32
N LYS A 82 -16.06 -1.22 -1.21
CA LYS A 82 -15.05 -0.34 -0.64
C LYS A 82 -15.20 -0.30 0.88
N VAL A 83 -14.12 -0.57 1.58
CA VAL A 83 -14.08 -0.54 3.05
C VAL A 83 -12.97 0.39 3.53
N HIS A 84 -13.30 1.24 4.48
CA HIS A 84 -12.43 2.27 5.05
C HIS A 84 -11.82 1.80 6.36
N ILE A 85 -10.59 2.23 6.63
CA ILE A 85 -9.94 2.15 7.93
C ILE A 85 -9.27 3.48 8.27
N SER A 86 -9.14 3.79 9.56
CA SER A 86 -8.37 4.94 10.02
C SER A 86 -6.90 4.57 10.13
N ILE A 87 -6.01 5.45 9.66
CA ILE A 87 -4.57 5.34 9.88
C ILE A 87 -4.26 5.94 11.25
N LYS A 88 -3.74 5.14 12.16
CA LYS A 88 -3.40 5.55 13.53
C LYS A 88 -2.09 6.34 13.55
N ALA A 89 -1.90 7.12 14.58
CA ALA A 89 -0.70 7.97 14.71
C ALA A 89 0.62 7.18 14.75
N ASP A 90 0.59 5.95 15.26
CA ASP A 90 1.72 5.04 15.40
C ASP A 90 1.83 3.99 14.27
N ASP A 91 0.91 4.02 13.29
CA ASP A 91 0.99 3.15 12.14
C ASP A 91 2.19 3.47 11.25
N ASP A 92 2.80 2.40 10.78
CA ASP A 92 3.80 2.39 9.73
C ASP A 92 3.35 1.49 8.56
N PHE A 93 4.17 1.34 7.54
CA PHE A 93 3.83 0.47 6.40
C PHE A 93 3.56 -0.97 6.84
N GLY A 94 4.33 -1.50 7.80
CA GLY A 94 4.15 -2.88 8.27
C GLY A 94 2.79 -3.09 8.91
N THR A 95 2.42 -2.25 9.88
CA THR A 95 1.14 -2.36 10.59
C THR A 95 -0.06 -2.11 9.66
N LEU A 96 0.01 -1.07 8.83
CA LEU A 96 -1.05 -0.74 7.90
C LEU A 96 -1.21 -1.80 6.80
N HIS A 97 -0.10 -2.35 6.28
CA HIS A 97 -0.12 -3.46 5.32
C HIS A 97 -0.84 -4.69 5.89
N ASP A 98 -0.51 -5.09 7.11
CA ASP A 98 -1.09 -6.28 7.73
C ASP A 98 -2.60 -6.08 8.03
N GLU A 99 -3.00 -4.88 8.47
CA GLU A 99 -4.41 -4.53 8.68
C GLU A 99 -5.19 -4.56 7.35
N LEU A 100 -4.65 -3.96 6.29
CA LEU A 100 -5.26 -3.98 4.95
C LEU A 100 -5.30 -5.37 4.32
N ALA A 101 -4.30 -6.22 4.59
CA ALA A 101 -4.31 -7.61 4.13
C ALA A 101 -5.45 -8.42 4.79
N GLY A 102 -5.65 -8.28 6.10
CA GLY A 102 -6.78 -8.88 6.82
C GLY A 102 -8.13 -8.38 6.31
N LEU A 103 -8.23 -7.07 6.07
CA LEU A 103 -9.43 -6.45 5.50
C LEU A 103 -9.72 -6.95 4.09
N SER A 104 -8.68 -7.08 3.25
CA SER A 104 -8.80 -7.62 1.89
C SER A 104 -9.36 -9.04 1.88
N ALA A 105 -8.92 -9.89 2.81
CA ALA A 105 -9.46 -11.24 2.95
C ALA A 105 -10.96 -11.22 3.31
N THR A 106 -11.37 -10.35 4.22
CA THR A 106 -12.78 -10.17 4.60
C THR A 106 -13.63 -9.70 3.42
N VAL A 107 -13.18 -8.69 2.68
CA VAL A 107 -13.87 -8.17 1.49
C VAL A 107 -13.99 -9.26 0.43
N LEU A 108 -12.92 -10.04 0.19
CA LEU A 108 -12.96 -11.13 -0.77
C LEU A 108 -13.94 -12.23 -0.39
N ILE A 109 -13.95 -12.66 0.89
CA ILE A 109 -14.88 -13.68 1.38
C ILE A 109 -16.33 -13.20 1.20
N THR A 110 -16.63 -11.96 1.61
CA THR A 110 -17.95 -11.36 1.44
C THR A 110 -18.36 -11.32 -0.03
N PHE A 111 -17.46 -10.95 -0.92
CA PHE A 111 -17.69 -10.96 -2.36
C PHE A 111 -17.99 -12.38 -2.88
N LEU A 112 -17.21 -13.38 -2.46
CA LEU A 112 -17.42 -14.77 -2.89
C LEU A 112 -18.75 -15.34 -2.37
N CYS A 113 -19.15 -15.04 -1.13
CA CYS A 113 -20.45 -15.43 -0.59
C CYS A 113 -21.60 -14.86 -1.44
N LYS A 114 -21.53 -13.58 -1.79
CA LYS A 114 -22.52 -12.94 -2.68
C LYS A 114 -22.51 -13.51 -4.09
N LEU A 115 -21.31 -13.77 -4.66
CA LEU A 115 -21.17 -14.39 -5.98
C LEU A 115 -21.80 -15.79 -6.04
N LEU A 116 -21.65 -16.57 -4.96
CA LEU A 116 -22.18 -17.93 -4.85
C LEU A 116 -23.64 -17.98 -4.39
N GLY A 117 -24.28 -16.83 -4.14
CA GLY A 117 -25.67 -16.76 -3.70
C GLY A 117 -25.92 -17.30 -2.29
N VAL A 118 -24.89 -17.28 -1.43
CA VAL A 118 -24.99 -17.81 -0.06
C VAL A 118 -25.89 -16.91 0.81
N ASP A 119 -25.79 -15.59 0.63
CA ASP A 119 -26.44 -14.60 1.48
C ASP A 119 -27.50 -13.73 0.77
N ASP A 120 -27.60 -13.76 -0.57
CA ASP A 120 -28.49 -12.89 -1.37
C ASP A 120 -29.16 -13.64 -2.52
N PRO A 121 -30.41 -13.29 -2.89
CA PRO A 121 -31.06 -13.89 -4.07
C PRO A 121 -30.31 -13.52 -5.37
N PRO A 122 -30.24 -14.46 -6.34
CA PRO A 122 -29.43 -14.34 -7.58
C PRO A 122 -29.77 -13.11 -8.43
N GLU A 123 -30.95 -12.55 -8.32
CA GLU A 123 -31.40 -11.39 -9.13
C GLU A 123 -30.62 -10.09 -8.84
N ARG A 124 -29.95 -9.96 -7.69
CA ARG A 124 -29.10 -8.82 -7.33
C ARG A 124 -27.63 -9.01 -7.66
N THR A 125 -27.23 -10.24 -7.92
CA THR A 125 -25.82 -10.60 -8.15
C THR A 125 -25.27 -9.91 -9.41
N ASP A 126 -26.03 -9.88 -10.50
CA ASP A 126 -25.57 -9.27 -11.76
C ASP A 126 -25.32 -7.77 -11.65
N LEU A 127 -26.17 -7.04 -10.91
CA LEU A 127 -25.99 -5.61 -10.67
C LEU A 127 -24.77 -5.35 -9.77
N TYR A 128 -24.62 -6.16 -8.74
CA TYR A 128 -23.49 -6.11 -7.83
C TYR A 128 -22.16 -6.36 -8.56
N LEU A 129 -22.10 -7.36 -9.44
CA LEU A 129 -20.91 -7.70 -10.21
C LEU A 129 -20.53 -6.67 -11.28
N LYS A 130 -21.47 -5.84 -11.72
CA LYS A 130 -21.17 -4.73 -12.64
C LYS A 130 -20.37 -3.63 -11.94
N GLY A 131 -20.61 -3.44 -10.65
CA GLY A 131 -20.04 -2.36 -9.87
C GLY A 131 -20.47 -0.98 -10.36
N THR A 132 -19.94 0.07 -9.74
CA THR A 132 -20.19 1.48 -10.08
C THR A 132 -18.92 2.11 -10.66
N LEU A 133 -19.09 3.07 -11.56
CA LEU A 133 -17.95 3.84 -12.07
C LEU A 133 -17.25 4.56 -10.90
N GLN A 134 -15.94 4.58 -10.93
CA GLN A 134 -15.17 5.40 -9.98
C GLN A 134 -15.51 6.88 -10.17
N ASN A 135 -15.49 7.64 -9.08
CA ASN A 135 -15.63 9.09 -9.14
C ASN A 135 -14.48 9.67 -10.00
N SER A 136 -14.79 10.67 -10.82
CA SER A 136 -13.77 11.43 -11.57
C SER A 136 -13.01 12.43 -10.70
N GLU A 137 -13.56 12.80 -9.54
CA GLU A 137 -12.91 13.69 -8.58
C GLU A 137 -11.96 12.93 -7.66
N GLY A 138 -10.82 13.53 -7.31
CA GLY A 138 -9.84 12.95 -6.40
C GLY A 138 -8.96 11.85 -7.01
N VAL A 139 -8.99 11.66 -8.33
CA VAL A 139 -8.11 10.72 -9.03
C VAL A 139 -6.64 11.08 -8.77
N SER A 140 -5.88 10.12 -8.29
CA SER A 140 -4.43 10.24 -8.16
C SER A 140 -3.73 8.93 -8.49
N TYR A 141 -2.44 9.03 -8.86
CA TYR A 141 -1.62 7.89 -9.27
C TYR A 141 -0.39 7.76 -8.41
N CYS A 142 -0.05 6.54 -8.01
CA CYS A 142 1.17 6.21 -7.29
C CYS A 142 2.09 5.35 -8.14
N LYS A 143 3.32 5.83 -8.33
CA LYS A 143 4.35 5.11 -9.08
C LYS A 143 5.05 4.07 -8.21
N LYS A 144 5.76 3.16 -8.85
CA LYS A 144 6.73 2.30 -8.17
C LYS A 144 7.78 3.16 -7.48
N LEU A 145 8.12 2.83 -6.25
CA LEU A 145 9.06 3.59 -5.43
C LEU A 145 10.49 3.53 -5.99
N ASP A 146 11.15 4.67 -6.01
CA ASP A 146 12.57 4.78 -6.28
C ASP A 146 13.36 4.72 -4.96
N LYS A 147 14.55 4.13 -4.99
CA LYS A 147 15.45 4.06 -3.84
C LYS A 147 15.86 5.43 -3.31
N ALA A 148 15.92 6.45 -4.17
CA ALA A 148 16.21 7.82 -3.78
C ALA A 148 15.13 8.43 -2.85
N THR A 149 13.90 7.90 -2.89
CA THR A 149 12.80 8.37 -2.03
C THR A 149 13.02 8.01 -0.55
N PHE A 150 13.84 7.01 -0.25
CA PHE A 150 14.05 6.53 1.12
C PHE A 150 14.99 7.41 1.96
N GLU A 151 15.70 8.32 1.32
CA GLU A 151 16.60 9.25 2.00
C GLU A 151 15.82 10.38 2.66
N LEU A 152 16.13 10.64 3.93
CA LEU A 152 15.67 11.82 4.67
C LEU A 152 16.65 12.96 4.38
N LYS A 153 16.23 13.92 3.56
CA LYS A 153 17.07 15.04 3.16
C LYS A 153 16.94 16.19 4.16
N SER A 154 17.96 17.02 4.26
CA SER A 154 17.91 18.25 5.06
C SER A 154 16.85 19.24 4.54
N THR A 155 16.52 19.16 3.25
CA THR A 155 15.50 19.99 2.61
C THR A 155 14.07 19.51 2.81
N ASP A 156 13.88 18.27 3.30
CA ASP A 156 12.54 17.74 3.57
C ASP A 156 11.93 18.44 4.77
N SER A 157 10.64 18.76 4.71
CA SER A 157 9.88 19.26 5.85
C SER A 157 9.78 18.20 6.96
N LEU A 158 9.34 18.61 8.14
CA LEU A 158 9.10 17.70 9.25
C LEU A 158 8.07 16.61 8.88
N GLU A 159 6.99 17.02 8.21
CA GLU A 159 5.91 16.15 7.77
C GLU A 159 6.39 15.16 6.69
N GLU A 160 7.19 15.62 5.72
CA GLU A 160 7.78 14.74 4.69
C GLU A 160 8.72 13.70 5.31
N LYS A 161 9.56 14.09 6.25
CA LYS A 161 10.45 13.16 6.96
C LYS A 161 9.65 12.12 7.75
N LEU A 162 8.63 12.56 8.50
CA LEU A 162 7.78 11.67 9.28
C LEU A 162 7.02 10.69 8.37
N GLY A 163 6.43 11.19 7.28
CA GLY A 163 5.78 10.37 6.26
C GLY A 163 6.72 9.32 5.68
N LYS A 164 7.96 9.68 5.36
CA LYS A 164 8.98 8.72 4.87
C LYS A 164 9.34 7.67 5.92
N ILE A 165 9.52 8.07 7.19
CA ILE A 165 9.83 7.12 8.26
C ILE A 165 8.71 6.08 8.38
N LYS A 166 7.46 6.52 8.43
CA LYS A 166 6.29 5.63 8.50
C LYS A 166 6.15 4.77 7.24
N ALA A 167 6.21 5.40 6.06
CA ALA A 167 5.99 4.71 4.79
C ALA A 167 7.03 3.63 4.49
N PHE A 168 8.24 3.74 5.02
CA PHE A 168 9.31 2.78 4.73
C PHE A 168 9.67 1.87 5.90
N SER A 169 9.00 2.00 7.04
CA SER A 169 9.18 1.12 8.20
C SER A 169 8.33 -0.14 8.07
N PRO A 170 8.80 -1.31 8.48
CA PRO A 170 10.18 -1.59 8.94
C PRO A 170 11.18 -1.81 7.80
N VAL A 171 10.72 -2.01 6.57
CA VAL A 171 11.53 -2.34 5.39
C VAL A 171 11.01 -1.55 4.18
N PRO A 172 11.87 -0.87 3.40
CA PRO A 172 13.34 -0.89 3.43
C PRO A 172 13.97 -0.05 4.54
N GLY A 173 13.24 0.82 5.20
CA GLY A 173 13.65 1.81 6.18
C GLY A 173 14.10 3.12 5.54
N ALA A 174 13.49 4.25 5.96
CA ALA A 174 14.02 5.57 5.65
C ALA A 174 15.39 5.74 6.29
N TYR A 175 16.30 6.48 5.68
CA TYR A 175 17.67 6.60 6.19
C TYR A 175 18.21 8.02 6.07
N VAL A 176 19.15 8.34 6.94
CA VAL A 176 20.07 9.47 6.82
C VAL A 176 21.47 8.98 6.47
N VAL A 177 22.27 9.83 5.82
CA VAL A 177 23.70 9.59 5.65
C VAL A 177 24.43 10.27 6.80
N TRP A 178 25.13 9.47 7.61
CA TRP A 178 25.91 9.96 8.75
C TRP A 178 27.31 9.35 8.72
N LYS A 179 28.35 10.17 8.67
CA LYS A 179 29.75 9.75 8.56
C LYS A 179 29.95 8.75 7.40
N GLU A 180 29.43 9.09 6.23
CA GLU A 180 29.49 8.30 4.98
C GLU A 180 28.76 6.93 5.01
N LYS A 181 28.03 6.63 6.10
CA LYS A 181 27.24 5.39 6.25
C LYS A 181 25.77 5.71 6.35
N ARG A 182 24.95 4.76 5.92
CA ARG A 182 23.50 4.86 6.07
C ARG A 182 23.09 4.43 7.48
N VAL A 183 22.29 5.26 8.13
CA VAL A 183 21.59 4.91 9.37
C VAL A 183 20.10 4.94 9.07
N LYS A 184 19.45 3.79 9.11
CA LYS A 184 18.01 3.70 8.92
C LYS A 184 17.30 4.13 10.20
N ILE A 185 16.25 4.92 10.05
CA ILE A 185 15.36 5.33 11.13
C ILE A 185 14.09 4.50 10.99
N ILE A 186 13.87 3.60 11.94
CA ILE A 186 12.76 2.65 11.89
C ILE A 186 11.56 3.18 12.66
N LYS A 187 11.80 3.89 13.77
CA LYS A 187 10.76 4.56 14.55
C LYS A 187 11.27 5.88 15.05
N ALA A 188 10.42 6.89 15.02
CA ALA A 188 10.70 8.21 15.54
C ALA A 188 9.44 8.83 16.14
N GLU A 189 9.63 9.84 16.96
CA GLU A 189 8.58 10.73 17.47
C GLU A 189 8.91 12.18 17.14
N VAL A 190 7.93 13.05 17.30
CA VAL A 190 8.12 14.50 17.15
C VAL A 190 8.08 15.13 18.53
N VAL A 191 9.18 15.76 18.93
CA VAL A 191 9.31 16.50 20.19
C VAL A 191 9.75 17.92 19.86
N GLU A 192 8.99 18.91 20.30
CA GLU A 192 9.27 20.34 20.08
C GLU A 192 9.58 20.69 18.61
N GLY A 193 8.84 20.08 17.67
CA GLY A 193 9.01 20.32 16.24
C GLY A 193 10.26 19.68 15.61
N LYS A 194 10.89 18.73 16.31
CA LYS A 194 12.05 17.96 15.80
C LYS A 194 11.74 16.48 15.78
N ILE A 195 12.32 15.79 14.82
CA ILE A 195 12.28 14.32 14.78
C ILE A 195 13.31 13.76 15.73
N ILE A 196 12.83 12.99 16.69
CA ILE A 196 13.67 12.24 17.63
C ILE A 196 13.57 10.76 17.26
N PRO A 197 14.65 10.14 16.74
CA PRO A 197 14.66 8.71 16.49
C PRO A 197 14.45 7.92 17.78
N LEU A 198 13.69 6.84 17.71
CA LEU A 198 13.50 5.89 18.81
C LEU A 198 14.24 4.57 18.53
N LEU A 199 14.09 4.06 17.29
CA LEU A 199 14.73 2.84 16.83
C LEU A 199 15.51 3.12 15.55
N VAL A 200 16.77 2.69 15.53
CA VAL A 200 17.68 2.89 14.39
C VAL A 200 18.39 1.61 14.02
N LYS A 201 18.77 1.52 12.74
CA LYS A 201 19.56 0.40 12.23
C LYS A 201 20.73 0.94 11.39
N PRO A 202 21.91 1.11 11.99
CA PRO A 202 23.12 1.49 11.25
C PRO A 202 23.51 0.41 10.24
N GLU A 203 24.17 0.83 9.17
CA GLU A 203 24.65 -0.08 8.13
C GLU A 203 25.58 -1.16 8.71
N GLY A 204 25.30 -2.41 8.38
CA GLY A 204 26.05 -3.57 8.89
C GLY A 204 25.80 -3.90 10.37
N LYS A 205 24.87 -3.23 11.05
CA LYS A 205 24.53 -3.50 12.46
C LYS A 205 23.11 -4.02 12.62
N LYS A 206 22.80 -4.51 13.82
CA LYS A 206 21.43 -4.90 14.23
C LYS A 206 20.62 -3.65 14.56
N LEU A 207 19.31 -3.83 14.58
CA LEU A 207 18.37 -2.85 15.13
C LEU A 207 18.73 -2.57 16.60
N MET A 208 18.70 -1.29 16.98
CA MET A 208 19.01 -0.85 18.35
C MET A 208 18.18 0.39 18.71
N THR A 209 18.11 0.71 19.99
CA THR A 209 17.52 1.98 20.43
C THR A 209 18.42 3.15 20.01
N TYR A 210 17.82 4.32 19.82
CA TYR A 210 18.59 5.54 19.54
C TYR A 210 19.53 5.90 20.70
N HIS A 211 19.10 5.64 21.94
CA HIS A 211 19.95 5.80 23.13
C HIS A 211 21.24 4.97 23.06
N ASP A 212 21.15 3.67 22.73
CA ASP A 212 22.32 2.82 22.59
C ASP A 212 23.24 3.27 21.45
N PHE A 213 22.63 3.77 20.36
CA PHE A 213 23.39 4.36 19.25
C PHE A 213 24.21 5.57 19.73
N CYS A 214 23.60 6.51 20.46
CA CYS A 214 24.27 7.70 20.99
C CYS A 214 25.40 7.34 21.98
N LEU A 215 25.19 6.35 22.86
CA LEU A 215 26.24 5.87 23.77
C LEU A 215 27.48 5.36 23.00
N GLY A 216 27.26 4.64 21.93
CA GLY A 216 28.35 4.12 21.07
C GLY A 216 29.06 5.21 20.25
N HIS A 217 28.50 6.42 20.14
CA HIS A 217 29.00 7.50 19.29
C HIS A 217 29.23 8.82 20.06
N LYS A 218 29.48 8.75 21.35
CA LYS A 218 29.83 9.90 22.24
C LYS A 218 28.77 11.02 22.28
N GLY A 219 27.50 10.66 22.13
CA GLY A 219 26.38 11.59 22.18
C GLY A 219 26.21 12.48 20.94
N GLU A 220 26.83 12.11 19.81
CA GLU A 220 26.58 12.82 18.55
C GLU A 220 25.20 12.47 17.98
N ASP A 221 24.44 13.49 17.57
CA ASP A 221 23.09 13.34 17.00
C ASP A 221 23.13 13.02 15.52
N LEU A 222 22.06 12.35 15.05
CA LEU A 222 21.80 12.13 13.63
C LEU A 222 21.20 13.38 12.98
N PRO A 223 21.50 13.68 11.70
CA PRO A 223 20.95 14.83 10.97
C PRO A 223 19.50 14.56 10.53
N CYS A 224 18.57 14.44 11.45
CA CYS A 224 17.17 14.12 11.18
C CYS A 224 16.31 15.36 10.95
#